data_b0925cc2bf4c6aa6a152463ea359f0e1
#
_entry.id   b0925cc2bf4c6aa6a152463ea359f0e1
#
_cell.length_a   1.000
_cell.length_b   1.000
_cell.length_c   1.000
_cell.angle_alpha   90.00
_cell.angle_beta   90.00
_cell.angle_gamma   90.00
#
_symmetry.space_group_name_H-M   'P 1'
#
loop_
_entity.id
_entity.type
_entity.pdbx_description
1 polymer ?
#
loop_
_entity_poly.entity_id
_entity_poly.type
_entity_poly.pdbx_seq_one_letter_code
_entity_poly.pdbx_strand_id
1 'polypeptide(L)'
;MALKTLEQFTAEAQTEIDAKKTANGGDGMFAQVNNVRREFTDAEYSQAVKDSAAYKLDQQDNNYIRARQENYPALGEQFDLLYHDMVAGKGDKTGEWFKAVKKVKDDNPKPS
;
A
#
# COMPACT_ATOMS: atom_id res chain seq x y z
N MET A 1 4.42 -15.32 6.89
CA MET A 1 4.80 -14.17 7.74
C MET A 1 3.53 -13.56 8.33
N ALA A 2 3.52 -13.33 9.62
CA ALA A 2 2.33 -12.74 10.27
C ALA A 2 2.16 -11.28 9.87
N LEU A 3 0.90 -10.88 9.64
CA LEU A 3 0.57 -9.48 9.38
C LEU A 3 0.68 -8.67 10.68
N LYS A 4 1.14 -7.43 10.54
CA LYS A 4 1.22 -6.52 11.68
C LYS A 4 -0.14 -5.87 11.93
N THR A 5 -0.43 -5.62 13.19
CA THR A 5 -1.65 -4.93 13.62
C THR A 5 -1.44 -3.42 13.61
N LEU A 6 -2.54 -2.67 13.71
CA LEU A 6 -2.48 -1.21 13.86
C LEU A 6 -1.64 -0.83 15.09
N GLU A 7 -1.75 -1.57 16.18
CA GLU A 7 -0.99 -1.33 17.40
C GLU A 7 0.52 -1.46 17.16
N GLN A 8 0.94 -2.49 16.41
CA GLN A 8 2.35 -2.68 16.06
C GLN A 8 2.85 -1.55 15.16
N PHE A 9 2.07 -1.14 14.17
CA PHE A 9 2.42 -0.01 13.32
C PHE A 9 2.46 1.30 14.09
N THR A 10 1.60 1.48 15.08
CA THR A 10 1.62 2.65 15.96
C THR A 10 2.93 2.71 16.75
N ALA A 11 3.38 1.58 17.27
CA ALA A 11 4.66 1.51 17.98
C ALA A 11 5.84 1.83 17.08
N GLU A 12 5.85 1.31 15.84
CA GLU A 12 6.88 1.63 14.85
C GLU A 12 6.86 3.11 14.49
N ALA A 13 5.68 3.67 14.24
CA ALA A 13 5.52 5.09 13.90
C ALA A 13 5.99 5.99 15.04
N GLN A 14 5.70 5.63 16.28
CA GLN A 14 6.16 6.37 17.46
C GLN A 14 7.70 6.43 17.48
N THR A 15 8.35 5.29 17.26
CA THR A 15 9.82 5.22 17.21
C THR A 15 10.38 6.10 16.10
N GLU A 16 9.78 6.06 14.91
CA GLU A 16 10.23 6.84 13.75
C GLU A 16 10.05 8.35 13.98
N ILE A 17 8.93 8.75 14.55
CA ILE A 17 8.65 10.17 14.86
C ILE A 17 9.61 10.67 15.95
N ASP A 18 9.84 9.86 16.98
CA ASP A 18 10.79 10.20 18.04
C ASP A 18 12.20 10.36 17.47
N ALA A 19 12.61 9.51 16.53
CA ALA A 19 13.89 9.61 15.86
C ALA A 19 14.00 10.90 15.03
N LYS A 20 12.97 11.29 14.31
CA LYS A 20 12.92 12.55 13.56
C LYS A 20 13.02 13.76 14.48
N LYS A 21 12.35 13.69 15.61
CA LYS A 21 12.37 14.75 16.63
C LYS A 21 13.79 14.96 17.15
N THR A 22 14.53 13.88 17.36
CA THR A 22 15.92 13.92 17.82
C THR A 22 16.89 14.32 16.71
N ALA A 23 16.67 13.82 15.47
CA ALA A 23 17.57 14.03 14.34
C ALA A 23 17.70 15.50 13.92
N ASN A 24 16.69 16.31 14.21
CA ASN A 24 16.70 17.75 13.91
C ASN A 24 17.54 18.56 14.93
N GLY A 25 18.56 17.96 15.52
CA GLY A 25 19.40 18.60 16.53
C GLY A 25 18.69 18.82 17.86
N GLY A 26 17.62 18.06 18.11
CA GLY A 26 16.76 18.25 19.28
C GLY A 26 15.71 19.33 19.10
N ASP A 27 15.65 19.98 17.93
CA ASP A 27 14.71 21.09 17.68
C ASP A 27 13.28 20.59 17.33
N GLY A 28 13.11 19.27 17.10
CA GLY A 28 11.81 18.70 16.81
C GLY A 28 11.36 18.83 15.36
N MET A 29 10.08 18.57 15.13
CA MET A 29 9.44 18.75 13.83
C MET A 29 8.71 20.10 13.81
N PHE A 30 8.58 20.70 12.62
CA PHE A 30 8.05 22.05 12.50
C PHE A 30 6.86 22.09 11.54
N ALA A 31 5.89 22.92 11.91
CA ALA A 31 4.78 23.31 11.04
C ALA A 31 4.95 24.77 10.61
N GLN A 32 4.50 25.09 9.42
CA GLN A 32 4.46 26.47 8.95
C GLN A 32 3.01 26.92 8.85
N VAL A 33 2.65 27.91 9.68
CA VAL A 33 1.30 28.47 9.73
C VAL A 33 1.41 29.97 9.55
N ASN A 34 0.71 30.51 8.55
CA ASN A 34 0.74 31.97 8.24
C ASN A 34 2.17 32.51 8.09
N ASN A 35 3.02 31.75 7.40
CA ASN A 35 4.45 32.06 7.19
C ASN A 35 5.30 32.08 8.47
N VAL A 36 4.78 31.56 9.59
CA VAL A 36 5.53 31.40 10.83
C VAL A 36 5.85 29.91 11.02
N ARG A 37 7.15 29.64 11.13
CA ARG A 37 7.62 28.28 11.45
C ARG A 37 7.58 28.08 12.96
N ARG A 38 6.94 27.03 13.41
CA ARG A 38 6.89 26.66 14.81
C ARG A 38 7.07 25.15 14.99
N GLU A 39 7.56 24.73 16.13
CA GLU A 39 7.67 23.32 16.46
C GLU A 39 6.28 22.69 16.60
N PHE A 40 6.17 21.42 16.27
CA PHE A 40 4.94 20.65 16.48
C PHE A 40 4.55 20.66 17.94
N THR A 41 3.25 20.80 18.19
CA THR A 41 2.67 20.58 19.52
C THR A 41 2.60 19.07 19.80
N ASP A 42 2.38 18.70 21.06
CA ASP A 42 2.21 17.29 21.45
C ASP A 42 1.04 16.65 20.68
N ALA A 43 -0.04 17.40 20.47
CA ALA A 43 -1.19 16.91 19.67
C ALA A 43 -0.80 16.64 18.23
N GLU A 44 0.04 17.48 17.63
CA GLU A 44 0.52 17.29 16.27
C GLU A 44 1.45 16.08 16.16
N TYR A 45 2.34 15.87 17.11
CA TYR A 45 3.16 14.67 17.18
C TYR A 45 2.30 13.41 17.31
N SER A 46 1.28 13.43 18.17
CA SER A 46 0.36 12.30 18.32
C SER A 46 -0.40 12.01 17.04
N GLN A 47 -0.84 13.05 16.33
CA GLN A 47 -1.54 12.89 15.07
C GLN A 47 -0.61 12.35 13.98
N ALA A 48 0.65 12.80 13.94
CA ALA A 48 1.65 12.28 13.00
C ALA A 48 1.88 10.78 13.19
N VAL A 49 1.93 10.32 14.45
CA VAL A 49 2.05 8.89 14.75
C VAL A 49 0.85 8.12 14.25
N LYS A 50 -0.37 8.61 14.49
CA LYS A 50 -1.60 7.96 14.03
C LYS A 50 -1.68 7.89 12.50
N ASP A 51 -1.35 8.99 11.83
CA ASP A 51 -1.39 9.08 10.37
C ASP A 51 -0.36 8.13 9.74
N SER A 52 0.85 8.07 10.30
CA SER A 52 1.89 7.16 9.83
C SER A 52 1.50 5.70 10.02
N ALA A 53 0.92 5.36 11.17
CA ALA A 53 0.46 4.00 11.46
C ALA A 53 -0.66 3.58 10.52
N ALA A 54 -1.63 4.47 10.27
CA ALA A 54 -2.73 4.22 9.34
C ALA A 54 -2.22 4.01 7.91
N TYR A 55 -1.24 4.81 7.48
CA TYR A 55 -0.61 4.66 6.17
C TYR A 55 0.09 3.30 6.04
N LYS A 56 0.86 2.90 7.06
CA LYS A 56 1.56 1.61 7.05
C LYS A 56 0.59 0.43 6.99
N LEU A 57 -0.51 0.51 7.73
CA LEU A 57 -1.55 -0.52 7.71
C LEU A 57 -2.20 -0.60 6.33
N ASP A 58 -2.55 0.54 5.73
CA ASP A 58 -3.10 0.59 4.37
C ASP A 58 -2.14 -0.02 3.35
N GLN A 59 -0.85 0.32 3.43
CA GLN A 59 0.15 -0.25 2.53
C GLN A 59 0.23 -1.77 2.67
N GLN A 60 0.20 -2.29 3.88
CA GLN A 60 0.21 -3.73 4.11
C GLN A 60 -1.03 -4.41 3.51
N ASP A 61 -2.21 -3.84 3.76
CA ASP A 61 -3.46 -4.48 3.38
C ASP A 61 -3.79 -4.33 1.90
N ASN A 62 -3.34 -3.26 1.25
CA ASN A 62 -3.82 -2.86 -0.08
C ASN A 62 -2.75 -2.78 -1.16
N ASN A 63 -1.46 -2.95 -0.84
CA ASN A 63 -0.39 -2.91 -1.85
C ASN A 63 -0.58 -3.96 -2.95
N TYR A 64 -1.16 -5.11 -2.63
CA TYR A 64 -1.40 -6.16 -3.63
C TYR A 64 -2.33 -5.67 -4.75
N ILE A 65 -3.25 -4.77 -4.44
CA ILE A 65 -4.18 -4.20 -5.44
C ILE A 65 -3.38 -3.40 -6.47
N ARG A 66 -2.49 -2.52 -6.03
CA ARG A 66 -1.65 -1.72 -6.92
C ARG A 66 -0.72 -2.60 -7.75
N ALA A 67 -0.08 -3.57 -7.12
CA ALA A 67 0.81 -4.50 -7.80
C ALA A 67 0.07 -5.31 -8.86
N ARG A 68 -1.13 -5.77 -8.58
CA ARG A 68 -1.96 -6.46 -9.56
C ARG A 68 -2.34 -5.56 -10.73
N GLN A 69 -2.77 -4.31 -10.44
CA GLN A 69 -3.13 -3.34 -11.47
C GLN A 69 -1.97 -3.05 -12.42
N GLU A 70 -0.76 -2.94 -11.91
CA GLU A 70 0.44 -2.71 -12.71
C GLU A 70 0.83 -3.91 -13.58
N ASN A 71 0.49 -5.11 -13.15
CA ASN A 71 0.91 -6.34 -13.81
C ASN A 71 -0.17 -7.03 -14.65
N TYR A 72 -1.43 -6.61 -14.56
CA TYR A 72 -2.46 -7.14 -15.45
C TYR A 72 -2.16 -6.73 -16.89
N PRO A 73 -2.43 -7.61 -17.87
CA PRO A 73 -2.39 -7.21 -19.26
C PRO A 73 -3.30 -6.01 -19.51
N ALA A 74 -3.00 -5.22 -20.54
CA ALA A 74 -3.88 -4.13 -20.95
C ALA A 74 -5.29 -4.66 -21.21
N LEU A 75 -6.31 -3.85 -20.90
CA LEU A 75 -7.71 -4.30 -21.00
C LEU A 75 -8.07 -4.80 -22.37
N GLY A 76 -7.59 -4.13 -23.44
CA GLY A 76 -7.80 -4.60 -24.80
C GLY A 76 -7.19 -5.97 -25.08
N GLU A 77 -5.98 -6.22 -24.55
CA GLU A 77 -5.33 -7.53 -24.65
C GLU A 77 -6.12 -8.60 -23.90
N GLN A 78 -6.67 -8.27 -22.74
CA GLN A 78 -7.48 -9.20 -21.97
C GLN A 78 -8.73 -9.62 -22.73
N PHE A 79 -9.42 -8.68 -23.36
CA PHE A 79 -10.59 -8.98 -24.17
C PHE A 79 -10.22 -9.83 -25.38
N ASP A 80 -9.11 -9.56 -26.04
CA ASP A 80 -8.63 -10.38 -27.15
C ASP A 80 -8.35 -11.82 -26.72
N LEU A 81 -7.67 -12.00 -25.59
CA LEU A 81 -7.39 -13.33 -25.05
C LEU A 81 -8.70 -14.06 -24.74
N LEU A 82 -9.65 -13.39 -24.13
CA LEU A 82 -10.94 -13.98 -23.81
C LEU A 82 -11.71 -14.34 -25.08
N TYR A 83 -11.70 -13.46 -26.08
CA TYR A 83 -12.35 -13.74 -27.38
C TYR A 83 -11.79 -15.00 -28.01
N HIS A 84 -10.45 -15.10 -28.11
CA HIS A 84 -9.79 -16.28 -28.68
C HIS A 84 -10.07 -17.55 -27.87
N ASP A 85 -10.13 -17.43 -26.54
CA ASP A 85 -10.48 -18.55 -25.66
C ASP A 85 -11.89 -19.04 -25.94
N MET A 86 -12.82 -18.12 -26.10
CA MET A 86 -14.21 -18.47 -26.40
C MET A 86 -14.36 -19.16 -27.75
N VAL A 87 -13.63 -18.68 -28.78
CA VAL A 87 -13.59 -19.30 -30.09
C VAL A 87 -13.05 -20.72 -30.01
N ALA A 88 -12.04 -20.94 -29.18
CA ALA A 88 -11.43 -22.26 -28.98
C ALA A 88 -12.20 -23.17 -28.03
N GLY A 89 -13.30 -22.70 -27.45
CA GLY A 89 -14.06 -23.44 -26.44
C GLY A 89 -13.40 -23.48 -25.07
N LYS A 90 -12.49 -22.52 -24.79
CA LYS A 90 -11.72 -22.45 -23.56
C LYS A 90 -12.07 -21.20 -22.71
N GLY A 91 -13.33 -20.78 -22.72
CA GLY A 91 -13.79 -19.66 -21.90
C GLY A 91 -13.94 -20.01 -20.42
N ASP A 92 -13.06 -20.85 -19.90
CA ASP A 92 -13.06 -21.37 -18.53
C ASP A 92 -11.62 -21.31 -17.97
N LYS A 93 -11.37 -22.09 -16.91
CA LYS A 93 -10.05 -22.14 -16.24
C LYS A 93 -8.91 -22.67 -17.11
N THR A 94 -9.21 -23.27 -18.26
CA THR A 94 -8.19 -23.76 -19.20
C THR A 94 -7.75 -22.71 -20.21
N GLY A 95 -8.41 -21.56 -20.27
CA GLY A 95 -8.13 -20.51 -21.24
C GLY A 95 -6.90 -19.67 -20.87
N GLU A 96 -6.37 -18.99 -21.87
CA GLU A 96 -5.18 -18.16 -21.69
C GLU A 96 -5.47 -16.87 -20.90
N TRP A 97 -6.66 -16.29 -21.05
CA TRP A 97 -7.07 -15.14 -20.26
C TRP A 97 -7.08 -15.48 -18.76
N PHE A 98 -7.73 -16.59 -18.40
CA PHE A 98 -7.79 -17.03 -17.00
C PHE A 98 -6.38 -17.25 -16.45
N LYS A 99 -5.51 -17.93 -17.20
CA LYS A 99 -4.13 -18.21 -16.78
C LYS A 99 -3.34 -16.93 -16.57
N ALA A 100 -3.47 -15.95 -17.46
CA ALA A 100 -2.76 -14.68 -17.37
C ALA A 100 -3.19 -13.88 -16.14
N VAL A 101 -4.49 -13.79 -15.89
CA VAL A 101 -5.04 -13.10 -14.70
C VAL A 101 -4.66 -13.83 -13.42
N LYS A 102 -4.78 -15.16 -13.42
CA LYS A 102 -4.41 -15.98 -12.26
C LYS A 102 -2.94 -15.81 -11.89
N LYS A 103 -2.06 -15.77 -12.89
CA LYS A 103 -0.63 -15.57 -12.65
C LYS A 103 -0.36 -14.26 -11.90
N VAL A 104 -1.00 -13.17 -12.32
CA VAL A 104 -0.84 -11.87 -11.65
C VAL A 104 -1.35 -11.94 -10.21
N LYS A 105 -2.47 -12.59 -9.99
CA LYS A 105 -3.03 -12.75 -8.64
C LYS A 105 -2.16 -13.63 -7.75
N ASP A 106 -1.60 -14.70 -8.30
CA ASP A 106 -0.73 -15.61 -7.54
C ASP A 106 0.62 -14.96 -7.21
N ASP A 107 1.16 -14.15 -8.13
CA ASP A 107 2.41 -13.42 -7.93
C ASP A 107 2.24 -12.25 -6.94
N ASN A 108 1.02 -11.75 -6.77
CA ASN A 108 0.69 -10.63 -5.90
C ASN A 108 -0.49 -11.00 -4.99
N PRO A 109 -0.29 -11.91 -4.04
CA PRO A 109 -1.39 -12.45 -3.25
C PRO A 109 -1.97 -11.42 -2.29
N LYS A 110 -3.27 -11.56 -2.03
CA LYS A 110 -3.94 -10.77 -1.00
C LYS A 110 -3.38 -11.15 0.37
N PRO A 111 -3.06 -10.18 1.23
CA PRO A 111 -2.65 -10.47 2.61
C PRO A 111 -3.73 -11.23 3.37
N SER A 112 -3.31 -12.15 4.22
CA SER A 112 -4.23 -12.96 5.01
C SER A 112 -3.72 -13.18 6.43
#